data_4289615d0d806e25bd2054f843b77a60
#
_entry.id   4289615d0d806e25bd2054f843b77a60
#
_cell.length_a   1.000
_cell.length_b   1.000
_cell.length_c   1.000
_cell.angle_alpha   90.00
_cell.angle_beta   90.00
_cell.angle_gamma   90.00
#
_symmetry.space_group_name_H-M   'P 1'
#
loop_
_entity.id
_entity.type
_entity.pdbx_description
1 polymer ?
#
loop_
_entity_poly.entity_id
_entity_poly.type
_entity_poly.pdbx_seq_one_letter_code
_entity_poly.pdbx_strand_id
1 'polypeptide(L)'
;VDVISDVNMCYSEFARKYLADTGLPKERTYQTGSPMAEVLHMNLEKIQKSDVLERLGLEKDKYILLSAHREENIDSEKNFLSLFTAINALAEKYNMPILYSCHPRSKHRLEKSGFKLDPRVRVNEPLGFNDYNKLQMNALAIVSDSGTLPEESSFYLSIGHPIAAVCIRTSTERPEALEAGDFILAGITTRELLNATDMAIKMKQKGVLGKPCPDYVDETVSMKVVRIIQGYVNVVNKMVWRKY
;
A
#
# COMPACT_ATOMS: atom_id res chain seq x y z
N VAL A 1 -20.51 -2.21 -7.89
CA VAL A 1 -20.65 -3.45 -7.08
C VAL A 1 -21.55 -3.17 -5.89
N ASP A 2 -21.31 -2.13 -5.10
CA ASP A 2 -21.93 -1.89 -3.80
C ASP A 2 -23.48 -1.82 -3.84
N VAL A 3 -24.02 -1.15 -4.86
CA VAL A 3 -25.47 -0.96 -5.05
C VAL A 3 -26.22 -2.25 -5.37
N ILE A 4 -25.56 -3.21 -6.03
CA ILE A 4 -26.16 -4.49 -6.44
C ILE A 4 -25.89 -5.63 -5.43
N SER A 5 -25.14 -5.33 -4.37
CA SER A 5 -24.81 -6.29 -3.32
C SER A 5 -25.86 -6.26 -2.22
N ASP A 6 -26.33 -7.43 -1.78
CA ASP A 6 -27.27 -7.53 -0.65
C ASP A 6 -26.60 -7.22 0.68
N VAL A 7 -25.30 -7.52 0.81
CA VAL A 7 -24.45 -7.27 1.97
C VAL A 7 -23.14 -6.66 1.52
N ASN A 8 -22.72 -5.59 2.16
CA ASN A 8 -21.43 -4.95 1.95
C ASN A 8 -20.52 -5.20 3.17
N MET A 9 -19.27 -5.58 2.90
CA MET A 9 -18.24 -5.78 3.91
C MET A 9 -17.07 -4.83 3.63
N CYS A 10 -16.92 -3.82 4.48
CA CYS A 10 -15.98 -2.72 4.30
C CYS A 10 -14.74 -2.92 5.17
N TYR A 11 -13.61 -2.34 4.74
CA TYR A 11 -12.39 -2.36 5.53
C TYR A 11 -12.49 -1.44 6.74
N SER A 12 -13.07 -0.25 6.58
CA SER A 12 -13.02 0.80 7.58
C SER A 12 -14.41 1.39 7.91
N GLU A 13 -14.49 2.06 9.04
CA GLU A 13 -15.68 2.85 9.42
C GLU A 13 -15.90 4.01 8.45
N PHE A 14 -14.83 4.60 7.87
CA PHE A 14 -14.97 5.60 6.81
C PHE A 14 -15.71 5.03 5.60
N ALA A 15 -15.29 3.88 5.11
CA ALA A 15 -15.96 3.23 3.98
C ALA A 15 -17.42 2.89 4.32
N ARG A 16 -17.70 2.40 5.54
CA ARG A 16 -19.06 2.13 6.00
C ARG A 16 -19.94 3.38 6.00
N LYS A 17 -19.42 4.51 6.47
CA LYS A 17 -20.12 5.80 6.44
C LYS A 17 -20.41 6.26 5.02
N TYR A 18 -19.42 6.16 4.12
CA TYR A 18 -19.64 6.48 2.70
C TYR A 18 -20.81 5.69 2.10
N LEU A 19 -20.85 4.38 2.35
CA LEU A 19 -21.95 3.54 1.85
C LEU A 19 -23.30 3.93 2.47
N ALA A 20 -23.33 4.24 3.76
CA ALA A 20 -24.54 4.72 4.43
C ALA A 20 -25.04 6.04 3.85
N ASP A 21 -24.15 6.99 3.55
CA ASP A 21 -24.48 8.28 2.96
C ASP A 21 -25.01 8.15 1.52
N THR A 22 -24.68 7.08 0.82
CA THR A 22 -25.26 6.74 -0.49
C THR A 22 -26.65 6.07 -0.38
N GLY A 23 -27.17 5.90 0.83
CA GLY A 23 -28.48 5.30 1.08
C GLY A 23 -28.49 3.77 1.19
N LEU A 24 -27.32 3.14 1.27
CA LEU A 24 -27.25 1.70 1.48
C LEU A 24 -27.63 1.31 2.92
N PRO A 25 -28.31 0.17 3.12
CA PRO A 25 -28.80 -0.23 4.44
C PRO A 25 -27.66 -0.47 5.43
N LYS A 26 -27.67 0.24 6.55
CA LYS A 26 -26.66 0.14 7.61
C LYS A 26 -26.60 -1.24 8.24
N GLU A 27 -27.76 -1.89 8.39
CA GLU A 27 -27.91 -3.23 8.97
C GLU A 27 -27.33 -4.34 8.09
N ARG A 28 -26.99 -4.03 6.84
CA ARG A 28 -26.37 -4.95 5.88
C ARG A 28 -24.99 -4.49 5.41
N THR A 29 -24.41 -3.54 6.13
CA THR A 29 -23.07 -3.01 5.86
C THR A 29 -22.19 -3.23 7.09
N TYR A 30 -21.25 -4.14 6.98
CA TYR A 30 -20.38 -4.58 8.07
C TYR A 30 -18.96 -4.05 7.90
N GLN A 31 -18.34 -3.61 8.98
CA GLN A 31 -16.93 -3.32 9.02
C GLN A 31 -16.18 -4.60 9.43
N THR A 32 -15.38 -5.14 8.53
CA THR A 32 -14.62 -6.38 8.76
C THR A 32 -13.14 -6.12 9.04
N GLY A 33 -12.63 -4.99 8.62
CA GLY A 33 -11.20 -4.73 8.55
C GLY A 33 -10.58 -5.18 7.23
N SER A 34 -9.32 -4.82 6.99
CA SER A 34 -8.55 -5.30 5.85
C SER A 34 -7.98 -6.69 6.12
N PRO A 35 -8.04 -7.64 5.16
CA PRO A 35 -7.43 -8.94 5.32
C PRO A 35 -5.91 -8.94 5.21
N MET A 36 -5.27 -7.79 4.93
CA MET A 36 -3.83 -7.72 4.68
C MET A 36 -3.00 -8.12 5.89
N ALA A 37 -3.41 -7.70 7.11
CA ALA A 37 -2.70 -8.06 8.33
C ALA A 37 -2.70 -9.58 8.56
N GLU A 38 -3.83 -10.24 8.34
CA GLU A 38 -3.95 -11.70 8.44
C GLU A 38 -3.01 -12.40 7.44
N VAL A 39 -2.98 -11.94 6.19
CA VAL A 39 -2.11 -12.50 5.14
C VAL A 39 -0.63 -12.28 5.46
N LEU A 40 -0.25 -11.09 5.92
CA LEU A 40 1.12 -10.78 6.31
C LEU A 40 1.57 -11.59 7.52
N HIS A 41 0.71 -11.73 8.53
CA HIS A 41 1.00 -12.54 9.70
C HIS A 41 1.22 -14.01 9.33
N MET A 42 0.34 -14.59 8.53
CA MET A 42 0.47 -15.99 8.06
C MET A 42 1.75 -16.26 7.27
N ASN A 43 2.31 -15.24 6.64
CA ASN A 43 3.53 -15.35 5.84
C ASN A 43 4.77 -14.76 6.51
N LEU A 44 4.66 -14.20 7.71
CA LEU A 44 5.73 -13.42 8.35
C LEU A 44 7.04 -14.22 8.49
N GLU A 45 6.95 -15.49 8.86
CA GLU A 45 8.12 -16.37 8.96
C GLU A 45 8.80 -16.56 7.60
N LYS A 46 8.02 -16.77 6.53
CA LYS A 46 8.56 -16.91 5.15
C LYS A 46 9.17 -15.61 4.66
N ILE A 47 8.54 -14.47 4.98
CA ILE A 47 9.06 -13.13 4.68
C ILE A 47 10.41 -12.94 5.37
N GLN A 48 10.50 -13.26 6.66
CA GLN A 48 11.74 -13.12 7.43
C GLN A 48 12.87 -14.02 6.92
N LYS A 49 12.55 -15.22 6.44
CA LYS A 49 13.53 -16.19 5.89
C LYS A 49 13.96 -15.90 4.45
N SER A 50 13.30 -14.96 3.74
CA SER A 50 13.70 -14.65 2.37
C SER A 50 15.13 -14.12 2.30
N ASP A 51 15.90 -14.65 1.35
CA ASP A 51 17.28 -14.29 1.02
C ASP A 51 17.40 -13.19 -0.05
N VAL A 52 16.29 -12.50 -0.35
CA VAL A 52 16.21 -11.57 -1.48
C VAL A 52 17.23 -10.43 -1.40
N LEU A 53 17.59 -9.96 -0.20
CA LEU A 53 18.62 -8.92 -0.07
C LEU A 53 19.97 -9.43 -0.61
N GLU A 54 20.36 -10.64 -0.22
CA GLU A 54 21.61 -11.28 -0.69
C GLU A 54 21.57 -11.49 -2.21
N ARG A 55 20.48 -12.08 -2.73
CA ARG A 55 20.30 -12.31 -4.18
C ARG A 55 20.38 -11.04 -5.02
N LEU A 56 19.92 -9.90 -4.47
CA LEU A 56 19.94 -8.61 -5.17
C LEU A 56 21.14 -7.73 -4.80
N GLY A 57 22.03 -8.20 -3.92
CA GLY A 57 23.18 -7.43 -3.46
C GLY A 57 22.76 -6.12 -2.76
N LEU A 58 21.75 -6.19 -1.90
CA LEU A 58 21.22 -5.06 -1.15
C LEU A 58 21.53 -5.21 0.33
N GLU A 59 21.73 -4.09 1.01
CA GLU A 59 21.95 -4.03 2.44
C GLU A 59 20.79 -3.27 3.11
N LYS A 60 20.47 -3.68 4.34
CA LYS A 60 19.43 -3.03 5.14
C LYS A 60 19.71 -1.53 5.28
N ASP A 61 18.64 -0.73 5.14
CA ASP A 61 18.64 0.75 5.21
C ASP A 61 19.58 1.45 4.19
N LYS A 62 20.09 0.72 3.18
CA LYS A 62 20.96 1.26 2.13
C LYS A 62 20.34 1.22 0.72
N TYR A 63 19.04 1.19 0.63
CA TYR A 63 18.30 1.32 -0.63
C TYR A 63 16.90 1.89 -0.37
N ILE A 64 16.31 2.43 -1.43
CA ILE A 64 14.90 2.82 -1.47
C ILE A 64 14.16 1.81 -2.34
N LEU A 65 13.00 1.34 -1.87
CA LEU A 65 12.13 0.47 -2.65
C LEU A 65 11.08 1.32 -3.36
N LEU A 66 11.01 1.18 -4.69
CA LEU A 66 10.05 1.87 -5.54
C LEU A 66 9.07 0.88 -6.17
N SER A 67 7.78 1.23 -6.14
CA SER A 67 6.73 0.60 -6.93
C SER A 67 5.82 1.68 -7.52
N ALA A 68 5.78 1.78 -8.85
CA ALA A 68 4.95 2.75 -9.57
C ALA A 68 4.32 2.06 -10.79
N HIS A 69 3.00 1.87 -10.75
CA HIS A 69 2.28 1.11 -11.77
C HIS A 69 0.87 1.61 -12.06
N ARG A 70 0.37 2.60 -11.29
CA ARG A 70 -0.97 3.14 -11.49
C ARG A 70 -1.08 3.90 -12.80
N GLU A 71 -2.21 3.73 -13.47
CA GLU A 71 -2.51 4.35 -14.76
C GLU A 71 -2.37 5.88 -14.70
N GLU A 72 -2.86 6.51 -13.64
CA GLU A 72 -2.77 7.95 -13.41
C GLU A 72 -1.33 8.49 -13.43
N ASN A 73 -0.36 7.67 -13.00
CA ASN A 73 1.06 8.03 -12.96
C ASN A 73 1.79 7.66 -14.26
N ILE A 74 1.38 6.57 -14.90
CA ILE A 74 2.13 5.95 -16.01
C ILE A 74 1.58 6.38 -17.39
N ASP A 75 0.27 6.56 -17.53
CA ASP A 75 -0.34 6.82 -18.84
C ASP A 75 -0.30 8.30 -19.25
N SER A 76 -0.42 9.20 -18.28
CA SER A 76 -0.24 10.63 -18.53
C SER A 76 1.24 10.98 -18.74
N GLU A 77 1.60 11.51 -19.90
CA GLU A 77 2.99 11.90 -20.19
C GLU A 77 3.52 12.92 -19.17
N LYS A 78 2.71 13.91 -18.82
CA LYS A 78 3.05 14.93 -17.82
C LYS A 78 3.36 14.29 -16.44
N ASN A 79 2.49 13.40 -15.99
CA ASN A 79 2.66 12.75 -14.70
C ASN A 79 3.85 11.80 -14.71
N PHE A 80 4.01 11.03 -15.78
CA PHE A 80 5.14 10.14 -15.99
C PHE A 80 6.48 10.89 -15.91
N LEU A 81 6.62 11.98 -16.67
CA LEU A 81 7.85 12.79 -16.65
C LEU A 81 8.10 13.42 -15.28
N SER A 82 7.05 13.94 -14.63
CA SER A 82 7.15 14.52 -13.28
C SER A 82 7.64 13.48 -12.28
N LEU A 83 7.00 12.30 -12.24
CA LEU A 83 7.34 11.24 -11.31
C LEU A 83 8.77 10.71 -11.53
N PHE A 84 9.15 10.36 -12.76
CA PHE A 84 10.47 9.77 -13.00
C PHE A 84 11.60 10.80 -12.88
N THR A 85 11.34 12.09 -13.12
CA THR A 85 12.26 13.17 -12.75
C THR A 85 12.46 13.26 -11.25
N ALA A 86 11.37 13.13 -10.48
CA ALA A 86 11.44 13.12 -9.01
C ALA A 86 12.20 11.89 -8.48
N ILE A 87 12.04 10.72 -9.12
CA ILE A 87 12.78 9.50 -8.77
C ILE A 87 14.27 9.65 -9.05
N ASN A 88 14.67 10.25 -10.18
CA ASN A 88 16.07 10.55 -10.46
C ASN A 88 16.66 11.50 -9.42
N ALA A 89 15.93 12.55 -9.04
CA ALA A 89 16.35 13.48 -7.98
C ALA A 89 16.47 12.79 -6.59
N LEU A 90 15.61 11.79 -6.34
CA LEU A 90 15.69 10.98 -5.13
C LEU A 90 16.97 10.13 -5.12
N ALA A 91 17.31 9.50 -6.25
CA ALA A 91 18.55 8.73 -6.42
C ALA A 91 19.79 9.60 -6.23
N GLU A 92 19.78 10.81 -6.78
CA GLU A 92 20.87 11.77 -6.63
C GLU A 92 21.03 12.21 -5.17
N LYS A 93 19.93 12.60 -4.50
CA LYS A 93 19.95 13.11 -3.13
C LYS A 93 20.47 12.08 -2.13
N TYR A 94 19.99 10.84 -2.20
CA TYR A 94 20.38 9.81 -1.23
C TYR A 94 21.63 9.04 -1.63
N ASN A 95 22.08 9.18 -2.88
CA ASN A 95 23.26 8.51 -3.43
C ASN A 95 23.30 7.01 -3.13
N MET A 96 22.18 6.32 -3.30
CA MET A 96 22.02 4.89 -3.02
C MET A 96 21.13 4.24 -4.09
N PRO A 97 21.12 2.89 -4.18
CA PRO A 97 20.24 2.18 -5.09
C PRO A 97 18.75 2.47 -4.82
N ILE A 98 18.00 2.71 -5.88
CA ILE A 98 16.54 2.64 -5.87
C ILE A 98 16.15 1.36 -6.59
N LEU A 99 15.65 0.38 -5.84
CA LEU A 99 15.14 -0.85 -6.44
C LEU A 99 13.71 -0.62 -6.93
N TYR A 100 13.54 -0.57 -8.22
CA TYR A 100 12.23 -0.39 -8.84
C TYR A 100 11.61 -1.76 -9.19
N SER A 101 10.65 -2.22 -8.37
CA SER A 101 9.77 -3.35 -8.71
C SER A 101 8.81 -2.91 -9.81
N CYS A 102 9.20 -3.17 -11.05
CA CYS A 102 8.59 -2.57 -12.23
C CYS A 102 7.63 -3.54 -12.92
N HIS A 103 6.35 -3.19 -12.95
CA HIS A 103 5.35 -3.95 -13.70
C HIS A 103 5.66 -3.90 -15.22
N PRO A 104 5.42 -4.96 -16.00
CA PRO A 104 5.69 -4.99 -17.44
C PRO A 104 5.14 -3.80 -18.22
N ARG A 105 3.95 -3.31 -17.88
CA ARG A 105 3.35 -2.10 -18.47
C ARG A 105 4.22 -0.86 -18.25
N SER A 106 4.69 -0.66 -17.03
CA SER A 106 5.55 0.49 -16.68
C SER A 106 6.91 0.39 -17.36
N LYS A 107 7.48 -0.82 -17.47
CA LYS A 107 8.72 -1.10 -18.19
C LYS A 107 8.58 -0.74 -19.68
N HIS A 108 7.52 -1.22 -20.33
CA HIS A 108 7.24 -0.88 -21.73
C HIS A 108 7.08 0.63 -21.94
N ARG A 109 6.40 1.32 -21.03
CA ARG A 109 6.24 2.78 -21.09
C ARG A 109 7.58 3.51 -20.96
N LEU A 110 8.46 3.08 -20.05
CA LEU A 110 9.81 3.61 -19.88
C LEU A 110 10.63 3.46 -21.17
N GLU A 111 10.66 2.27 -21.74
CA GLU A 111 11.37 1.98 -22.99
C GLU A 111 10.87 2.84 -24.14
N LYS A 112 9.54 2.95 -24.28
CA LYS A 112 8.92 3.75 -25.37
C LYS A 112 9.13 5.24 -25.19
N SER A 113 9.22 5.75 -23.97
CA SER A 113 9.39 7.19 -23.70
C SER A 113 10.80 7.69 -24.00
N GLY A 114 11.80 6.79 -24.02
CA GLY A 114 13.21 7.17 -24.10
C GLY A 114 13.73 7.91 -22.87
N PHE A 115 12.95 7.95 -21.76
CA PHE A 115 13.36 8.60 -20.52
C PHE A 115 14.59 7.91 -19.92
N LYS A 116 15.61 8.69 -19.58
CA LYS A 116 16.83 8.17 -18.99
C LYS A 116 16.72 8.16 -17.45
N LEU A 117 16.66 6.97 -16.89
CA LEU A 117 16.77 6.78 -15.46
C LEU A 117 18.21 7.02 -14.98
N ASP A 118 18.33 7.53 -13.77
CA ASP A 118 19.61 7.58 -13.07
C ASP A 118 20.20 6.16 -12.95
N PRO A 119 21.52 5.97 -13.12
CA PRO A 119 22.15 4.63 -13.05
C PRO A 119 21.93 3.89 -11.73
N ARG A 120 21.61 4.60 -10.66
CA ARG A 120 21.26 4.03 -9.34
C ARG A 120 19.85 3.46 -9.29
N VAL A 121 18.98 3.79 -10.24
CA VAL A 121 17.63 3.19 -10.34
C VAL A 121 17.73 1.86 -11.04
N ARG A 122 17.63 0.79 -10.27
CA ARG A 122 17.70 -0.61 -10.73
C ARG A 122 16.30 -1.11 -11.05
N VAL A 123 15.97 -1.22 -12.33
CA VAL A 123 14.68 -1.77 -12.78
C VAL A 123 14.71 -3.29 -12.62
N ASN A 124 13.81 -3.81 -11.82
CA ASN A 124 13.64 -5.25 -11.57
C ASN A 124 12.23 -5.69 -11.95
N GLU A 125 12.07 -6.90 -12.41
CA GLU A 125 10.74 -7.49 -12.62
C GLU A 125 9.97 -7.59 -11.28
N PRO A 126 8.62 -7.67 -11.34
CA PRO A 126 7.83 -7.81 -10.12
C PRO A 126 8.30 -8.98 -9.27
N LEU A 127 8.48 -8.72 -8.01
CA LEU A 127 8.93 -9.71 -7.02
C LEU A 127 7.73 -10.46 -6.43
N GLY A 128 7.98 -11.70 -6.00
CA GLY A 128 6.99 -12.46 -5.26
C GLY A 128 6.67 -11.81 -3.90
N PHE A 129 5.49 -12.13 -3.36
CA PHE A 129 4.95 -11.52 -2.14
C PHE A 129 5.94 -11.51 -0.96
N ASN A 130 6.57 -12.64 -0.66
CA ASN A 130 7.48 -12.74 0.48
C ASN A 130 8.75 -11.90 0.28
N ASP A 131 9.32 -11.91 -0.93
CA ASP A 131 10.51 -11.14 -1.28
C ASP A 131 10.24 -9.64 -1.25
N TYR A 132 9.11 -9.20 -1.82
CA TYR A 132 8.73 -7.79 -1.81
C TYR A 132 8.54 -7.27 -0.39
N ASN A 133 7.83 -8.03 0.46
CA ASN A 133 7.63 -7.66 1.85
C ASN A 133 8.93 -7.69 2.67
N LYS A 134 9.84 -8.64 2.41
CA LYS A 134 11.19 -8.61 3.00
C LYS A 134 11.94 -7.34 2.63
N LEU A 135 11.85 -6.91 1.37
CA LEU A 135 12.46 -5.66 0.93
C LEU A 135 11.81 -4.44 1.59
N GLN A 136 10.48 -4.40 1.74
CA GLN A 136 9.82 -3.32 2.47
C GLN A 136 10.35 -3.19 3.91
N MET A 137 10.48 -4.30 4.61
CA MET A 137 10.97 -4.32 6.00
C MET A 137 12.40 -3.78 6.15
N ASN A 138 13.21 -3.86 5.10
CA ASN A 138 14.65 -3.54 5.17
C ASN A 138 15.04 -2.29 4.37
N ALA A 139 14.12 -1.65 3.68
CA ALA A 139 14.38 -0.43 2.94
C ALA A 139 14.57 0.80 3.87
N LEU A 140 15.39 1.75 3.45
CA LEU A 140 15.47 3.06 4.09
C LEU A 140 14.11 3.77 4.02
N ALA A 141 13.48 3.76 2.85
CA ALA A 141 12.13 4.25 2.60
C ALA A 141 11.45 3.42 1.49
N ILE A 142 10.14 3.37 1.53
CA ILE A 142 9.28 2.80 0.48
C ILE A 142 8.55 3.94 -0.21
N VAL A 143 8.67 3.98 -1.52
CA VAL A 143 7.95 4.94 -2.40
C VAL A 143 7.03 4.13 -3.30
N SER A 144 5.72 4.26 -3.10
CA SER A 144 4.78 3.39 -3.82
C SER A 144 3.45 4.09 -4.12
N ASP A 145 2.83 3.75 -5.26
CA ASP A 145 1.45 4.11 -5.59
C ASP A 145 0.44 2.99 -5.29
N SER A 146 0.88 1.91 -4.64
CA SER A 146 0.03 0.79 -4.27
C SER A 146 -1.02 1.20 -3.24
N GLY A 147 -2.27 0.74 -3.43
CA GLY A 147 -3.34 0.91 -2.45
C GLY A 147 -3.14 0.12 -1.17
N THR A 148 -2.27 -0.90 -1.18
CA THR A 148 -1.97 -1.74 0.00
C THR A 148 -0.86 -1.17 0.89
N LEU A 149 -0.09 -0.20 0.41
CA LEU A 149 0.99 0.40 1.19
C LEU A 149 0.56 0.89 2.59
N PRO A 150 -0.59 1.58 2.76
CA PRO A 150 -1.08 1.97 4.08
C PRO A 150 -1.38 0.78 4.99
N GLU A 151 -1.95 -0.28 4.44
CA GLU A 151 -2.29 -1.50 5.18
C GLU A 151 -1.02 -2.24 5.64
N GLU A 152 -0.04 -2.35 4.75
CA GLU A 152 1.28 -2.94 5.03
C GLU A 152 2.04 -2.11 6.08
N SER A 153 2.04 -0.79 5.94
CA SER A 153 2.70 0.12 6.88
C SER A 153 2.09 0.01 8.28
N SER A 154 0.76 -0.02 8.36
CA SER A 154 0.02 -0.18 9.61
C SER A 154 0.34 -1.52 10.30
N PHE A 155 0.35 -2.61 9.53
CA PHE A 155 0.73 -3.93 10.05
C PHE A 155 2.16 -3.93 10.59
N TYR A 156 3.14 -3.45 9.83
CA TYR A 156 4.53 -3.42 10.29
C TYR A 156 4.72 -2.55 11.54
N LEU A 157 4.02 -1.42 11.61
CA LEU A 157 4.03 -0.58 12.80
C LEU A 157 3.46 -1.33 14.02
N SER A 158 2.38 -2.12 13.83
CA SER A 158 1.73 -2.88 14.92
C SER A 158 2.62 -3.97 15.53
N ILE A 159 3.48 -4.58 14.71
CA ILE A 159 4.43 -5.61 15.17
C ILE A 159 5.79 -5.03 15.62
N GLY A 160 5.91 -3.70 15.80
CA GLY A 160 7.13 -3.03 16.25
C GLY A 160 8.23 -2.94 15.18
N HIS A 161 7.88 -3.07 13.91
CA HIS A 161 8.80 -2.96 12.77
C HIS A 161 8.41 -1.82 11.82
N PRO A 162 8.48 -0.55 12.26
CA PRO A 162 8.01 0.57 11.47
C PRO A 162 8.79 0.75 10.17
N ILE A 163 8.09 1.09 9.10
CA ILE A 163 8.65 1.41 7.79
C ILE A 163 8.44 2.88 7.45
N ALA A 164 9.33 3.48 6.66
CA ALA A 164 9.16 4.85 6.15
C ALA A 164 8.37 4.79 4.84
N ALA A 165 7.04 4.86 4.95
CA ALA A 165 6.12 4.70 3.83
C ALA A 165 5.74 6.05 3.20
N VAL A 166 5.94 6.18 1.90
CA VAL A 166 5.62 7.36 1.09
C VAL A 166 4.73 6.95 -0.09
N CYS A 167 3.51 7.45 -0.10
CA CYS A 167 2.54 7.16 -1.13
C CYS A 167 2.59 8.24 -2.23
N ILE A 168 2.98 7.87 -3.44
CA ILE A 168 3.11 8.75 -4.62
C ILE A 168 1.80 8.84 -5.40
N ARG A 169 0.81 9.49 -4.78
CA ARG A 169 -0.52 9.68 -5.35
C ARG A 169 -1.01 11.10 -5.12
N THR A 170 -1.92 11.55 -5.97
CA THR A 170 -2.58 12.87 -5.84
C THR A 170 -3.86 12.80 -5.00
N SER A 171 -4.31 11.61 -4.68
CA SER A 171 -5.48 11.33 -3.82
C SER A 171 -5.30 10.00 -3.11
N THR A 172 -6.11 9.74 -2.09
CA THR A 172 -6.14 8.46 -1.39
C THR A 172 -7.57 8.05 -1.07
N GLU A 173 -7.82 6.75 -1.19
CA GLU A 173 -9.04 6.10 -0.70
C GLU A 173 -8.86 5.53 0.72
N ARG A 174 -7.79 5.92 1.41
CA ARG A 174 -7.43 5.44 2.76
C ARG A 174 -7.27 6.60 3.75
N PRO A 175 -8.33 7.43 3.95
CA PRO A 175 -8.25 8.58 4.85
C PRO A 175 -7.97 8.16 6.30
N GLU A 176 -8.47 7.01 6.73
CA GLU A 176 -8.25 6.44 8.05
C GLU A 176 -6.77 6.17 8.36
N ALA A 177 -6.00 5.67 7.39
CA ALA A 177 -4.58 5.42 7.58
C ALA A 177 -3.77 6.73 7.56
N LEU A 178 -4.20 7.71 6.76
CA LEU A 178 -3.60 9.04 6.76
C LEU A 178 -3.84 9.75 8.11
N GLU A 179 -5.03 9.62 8.67
CA GLU A 179 -5.36 10.13 10.01
C GLU A 179 -4.55 9.44 11.10
N ALA A 180 -4.34 8.13 11.00
CA ALA A 180 -3.47 7.38 11.91
C ALA A 180 -1.99 7.76 11.82
N GLY A 181 -1.56 8.30 10.68
CA GLY A 181 -0.17 8.69 10.42
C GLY A 181 0.75 7.55 10.00
N ASP A 182 0.19 6.50 9.44
CA ASP A 182 0.93 5.29 9.03
C ASP A 182 1.81 5.51 7.81
N PHE A 183 1.50 6.51 6.98
CA PHE A 183 2.23 6.84 5.77
C PHE A 183 2.15 8.34 5.46
N ILE A 184 2.98 8.81 4.56
CA ILE A 184 2.91 10.17 4.05
C ILE A 184 2.40 10.15 2.62
N LEU A 185 1.29 10.87 2.37
CA LEU A 185 0.80 11.12 1.03
C LEU A 185 1.66 12.22 0.40
N ALA A 186 2.50 11.82 -0.54
CA ALA A 186 3.29 12.72 -1.36
C ALA A 186 2.63 12.85 -2.74
N GLY A 187 2.72 14.00 -3.35
CA GLY A 187 2.44 14.13 -4.77
C GLY A 187 3.51 13.44 -5.62
N ILE A 188 3.55 13.79 -6.90
CA ILE A 188 4.47 13.22 -7.89
C ILE A 188 5.53 14.23 -8.36
N THR A 189 5.61 15.41 -7.75
CA THR A 189 6.64 16.40 -8.07
C THR A 189 7.92 16.16 -7.29
N THR A 190 9.04 16.60 -7.83
CA THR A 190 10.35 16.46 -7.17
C THR A 190 10.36 17.02 -5.76
N ARG A 191 9.82 18.22 -5.55
CA ARG A 191 9.79 18.86 -4.25
C ARG A 191 8.96 18.08 -3.24
N GLU A 192 7.78 17.65 -3.64
CA GLU A 192 6.86 16.90 -2.76
C GLU A 192 7.47 15.56 -2.37
N LEU A 193 7.98 14.80 -3.34
CA LEU A 193 8.57 13.49 -3.10
C LEU A 193 9.80 13.56 -2.20
N LEU A 194 10.72 14.50 -2.46
CA LEU A 194 11.92 14.67 -1.63
C LEU A 194 11.58 15.06 -0.20
N ASN A 195 10.63 15.98 -0.02
CA ASN A 195 10.22 16.42 1.32
C ASN A 195 9.51 15.30 2.09
N ALA A 196 8.59 14.58 1.44
CA ALA A 196 7.87 13.49 2.08
C ALA A 196 8.82 12.34 2.48
N THR A 197 9.76 12.01 1.60
CA THR A 197 10.76 10.95 1.89
C THR A 197 11.67 11.34 3.05
N ASP A 198 12.17 12.58 3.08
CA ASP A 198 12.96 13.08 4.22
C ASP A 198 12.18 13.02 5.54
N MET A 199 10.91 13.44 5.50
CA MET A 199 10.05 13.43 6.66
C MET A 199 9.80 12.00 7.15
N ALA A 200 9.42 11.07 6.27
CA ALA A 200 9.17 9.68 6.62
C ALA A 200 10.39 9.02 7.26
N ILE A 201 11.58 9.21 6.68
CA ILE A 201 12.84 8.69 7.22
C ILE A 201 13.12 9.26 8.60
N LYS A 202 13.02 10.59 8.77
CA LYS A 202 13.27 11.25 10.06
C LYS A 202 12.29 10.83 11.14
N MET A 203 11.00 10.66 10.79
CA MET A 203 9.98 10.17 11.71
C MET A 203 10.27 8.74 12.16
N LYS A 204 10.61 7.85 11.20
CA LYS A 204 11.07 6.47 11.52
C LYS A 204 12.27 6.47 12.46
N GLN A 205 13.31 7.25 12.16
CA GLN A 205 14.54 7.32 12.97
C GLN A 205 14.29 7.86 14.38
N LYS A 206 13.35 8.78 14.55
CA LYS A 206 12.99 9.36 15.85
C LYS A 206 11.95 8.55 16.62
N GLY A 207 11.37 7.50 16.02
CA GLY A 207 10.29 6.75 16.62
C GLY A 207 9.00 7.55 16.82
N VAL A 208 8.76 8.57 15.99
CA VAL A 208 7.58 9.46 16.05
C VAL A 208 6.61 9.20 14.89
N LEU A 209 6.53 7.98 14.44
CA LEU A 209 5.49 7.53 13.52
C LEU A 209 4.13 7.54 14.23
N GLY A 210 3.05 7.59 13.44
CA GLY A 210 1.67 7.54 13.93
C GLY A 210 1.35 6.29 14.75
N LYS A 211 0.08 5.97 14.84
CA LYS A 211 -0.39 4.72 15.46
C LYS A 211 -0.87 3.77 14.37
N PRO A 212 -0.77 2.44 14.59
CA PRO A 212 -1.38 1.50 13.65
C PRO A 212 -2.86 1.80 13.46
N CYS A 213 -3.32 1.86 12.23
CA CYS A 213 -4.73 2.02 11.92
C CYS A 213 -5.50 0.78 12.40
N PRO A 214 -6.50 0.92 13.30
CA PRO A 214 -7.22 -0.23 13.86
C PRO A 214 -7.88 -1.12 12.80
N ASP A 215 -8.28 -0.53 11.69
CA ASP A 215 -8.96 -1.22 10.60
C ASP A 215 -8.02 -2.14 9.78
N TYR A 216 -6.69 -2.01 9.98
CA TYR A 216 -5.66 -2.69 9.19
C TYR A 216 -4.76 -3.63 9.97
N VAL A 217 -5.09 -3.90 11.22
CA VAL A 217 -4.27 -4.77 12.10
C VAL A 217 -5.01 -6.01 12.61
N ASP A 218 -6.23 -6.23 12.16
CA ASP A 218 -7.01 -7.41 12.55
C ASP A 218 -6.55 -8.65 11.77
N GLU A 219 -6.20 -9.68 12.51
CA GLU A 219 -5.70 -10.94 11.97
C GLU A 219 -6.80 -12.03 11.86
N THR A 220 -8.08 -11.64 12.00
CA THR A 220 -9.23 -12.58 12.00
C THR A 220 -10.32 -12.21 11.00
N VAL A 221 -10.00 -11.40 10.01
CA VAL A 221 -10.95 -10.87 9.02
C VAL A 221 -11.64 -11.98 8.24
N SER A 222 -10.90 -13.00 7.81
CA SER A 222 -11.46 -14.15 7.08
C SER A 222 -12.55 -14.85 7.88
N MET A 223 -12.35 -15.03 9.18
CA MET A 223 -13.34 -15.64 10.07
C MET A 223 -14.58 -14.78 10.28
N LYS A 224 -14.42 -13.44 10.35
CA LYS A 224 -15.57 -12.52 10.38
C LYS A 224 -16.41 -12.67 9.11
N VAL A 225 -15.76 -12.68 7.94
CA VAL A 225 -16.43 -12.85 6.64
C VAL A 225 -17.20 -14.16 6.60
N VAL A 226 -16.56 -15.27 6.97
CA VAL A 226 -17.21 -16.59 7.03
C VAL A 226 -18.43 -16.59 7.95
N ARG A 227 -18.33 -16.02 9.15
CA ARG A 227 -19.44 -15.94 10.10
C ARG A 227 -20.61 -15.09 9.55
N ILE A 228 -20.31 -13.97 8.90
CA ILE A 228 -21.35 -13.15 8.27
C ILE A 228 -22.05 -13.95 7.18
N ILE A 229 -21.31 -14.58 6.28
CA ILE A 229 -21.89 -15.41 5.21
C ILE A 229 -22.77 -16.52 5.81
N GLN A 230 -22.25 -17.30 6.73
CA GLN A 230 -22.99 -18.43 7.34
C GLN A 230 -24.24 -17.98 8.11
N GLY A 231 -24.14 -16.88 8.85
CA GLY A 231 -25.25 -16.41 9.69
C GLY A 231 -26.29 -15.58 8.96
N TYR A 232 -25.91 -14.91 7.85
CA TYR A 232 -26.76 -13.87 7.27
C TYR A 232 -27.47 -14.22 5.96
N VAL A 233 -27.08 -15.33 5.31
CA VAL A 233 -27.71 -15.79 4.03
C VAL A 233 -29.23 -15.95 4.19
N ASN A 234 -29.69 -16.61 5.24
CA ASN A 234 -31.12 -16.82 5.47
C ASN A 234 -31.84 -15.51 5.78
N VAL A 235 -31.19 -14.56 6.45
CA VAL A 235 -31.74 -13.22 6.70
C VAL A 235 -31.95 -12.49 5.36
N VAL A 236 -30.96 -12.51 4.47
CA VAL A 236 -31.09 -11.92 3.13
C VAL A 236 -32.20 -12.60 2.34
N ASN A 237 -32.23 -13.93 2.31
CA ASN A 237 -33.29 -14.68 1.62
C ASN A 237 -34.66 -14.27 2.08
N LYS A 238 -34.89 -14.16 3.41
CA LYS A 238 -36.18 -13.78 3.98
C LYS A 238 -36.51 -12.31 3.79
N MET A 239 -35.59 -11.41 4.15
CA MET A 239 -35.88 -9.97 4.25
C MET A 239 -35.77 -9.24 2.91
N VAL A 240 -34.85 -9.67 2.03
CA VAL A 240 -34.60 -9.02 0.74
C VAL A 240 -35.34 -9.75 -0.37
N TRP A 241 -35.10 -11.07 -0.49
CA TRP A 241 -35.63 -11.87 -1.59
C TRP A 241 -37.01 -12.47 -1.31
N ARG A 242 -37.56 -12.32 -0.08
CA ARG A 242 -38.88 -12.85 0.35
C ARG A 242 -39.06 -14.33 0.00
N LYS A 243 -38.00 -15.09 0.09
CA LYS A 243 -38.03 -16.56 -0.08
C LYS A 243 -38.43 -17.17 1.25
N TYR A 244 -39.55 -17.90 1.27
CA TYR A 244 -40.14 -18.56 2.44
C TYR A 244 -40.01 -20.08 2.31
#